data_e43eed01df03687705083ba6bdaa1ad2
#
_entry.id   e43eed01df03687705083ba6bdaa1ad2
#
_cell.length_a   1.000
_cell.length_b   1.000
_cell.length_c   1.000
_cell.angle_alpha   90.00
_cell.angle_beta   90.00
_cell.angle_gamma   90.00
#
_symmetry.space_group_name_H-M   'P 1'
#
loop_
_entity.id
_entity.type
_entity.pdbx_description
1 polymer ?
#
loop_
_entity_poly.entity_id
_entity_poly.type
_entity_poly.pdbx_seq_one_letter_code
_entity_poly.pdbx_strand_id
1 'polypeptide(L)'
;MYAQLDLESARTALAQTKLTVPFTCTVTEITVREGELVGGYTPLASIADLNALEIAADIDEIDVANVKVGQTVEVRFDAFPGERFTGKLARLFPAASSQRGSTVYSAVVEFDRRNFNVRLGMGANLKILTVEKKGVLLVPNRALKNAGTRKAVRIVAPGEPRDVIVETGVTDGNETEIVSGVSEGDQIGLP
;
A
#
# COMPACT_ATOMS: atom_id res chain seq x y z
N MET A 1 45.14 -30.32 24.25
CA MET A 1 44.72 -29.04 23.64
C MET A 1 44.46 -29.19 22.12
N TYR A 2 45.39 -29.74 21.32
CA TYR A 2 45.18 -29.94 19.87
C TYR A 2 44.04 -30.90 19.52
N ALA A 3 43.92 -32.04 20.17
CA ALA A 3 42.85 -33.00 19.92
C ALA A 3 41.43 -32.46 20.21
N GLN A 4 41.31 -31.50 21.12
CA GLN A 4 40.01 -30.83 21.37
C GLN A 4 39.64 -29.85 20.25
N LEU A 5 40.63 -29.13 19.72
CA LEU A 5 40.44 -28.24 18.58
C LEU A 5 40.07 -29.03 17.31
N ASP A 6 40.71 -30.16 17.10
CA ASP A 6 40.41 -31.05 15.97
C ASP A 6 39.00 -31.62 16.07
N LEU A 7 38.56 -32.00 17.27
CA LEU A 7 37.18 -32.47 17.51
C LEU A 7 36.14 -31.39 17.26
N GLU A 8 36.37 -30.15 17.72
CA GLU A 8 35.49 -29.04 17.49
C GLU A 8 35.39 -28.67 16.00
N SER A 9 36.55 -28.68 15.32
CA SER A 9 36.61 -28.46 13.87
C SER A 9 35.82 -29.52 13.11
N ALA A 10 35.97 -30.79 13.44
CA ALA A 10 35.23 -31.88 12.82
C ALA A 10 33.71 -31.79 13.10
N ARG A 11 33.31 -31.41 14.31
CA ARG A 11 31.91 -31.18 14.66
C ARG A 11 31.31 -30.02 13.88
N THR A 12 32.06 -28.94 13.74
CA THR A 12 31.62 -27.77 12.96
C THR A 12 31.43 -28.12 11.48
N ALA A 13 32.41 -28.86 10.91
CA ALA A 13 32.34 -29.36 9.54
C ALA A 13 31.11 -30.27 9.33
N LEU A 14 30.82 -31.15 10.28
CA LEU A 14 29.65 -32.02 10.23
C LEU A 14 28.33 -31.19 10.36
N ALA A 15 28.29 -30.18 11.23
CA ALA A 15 27.12 -29.32 11.36
C ALA A 15 26.81 -28.52 10.08
N GLN A 16 27.88 -28.11 9.37
CA GLN A 16 27.76 -27.38 8.10
C GLN A 16 27.26 -28.25 6.94
N THR A 17 27.23 -29.58 7.07
CA THR A 17 26.63 -30.47 6.07
C THR A 17 25.09 -30.42 6.09
N LYS A 18 24.48 -29.83 7.11
CA LYS A 18 23.04 -29.70 7.24
C LYS A 18 22.64 -28.22 7.16
N LEU A 19 21.85 -27.90 6.16
CA LEU A 19 21.25 -26.56 6.07
C LEU A 19 19.98 -26.53 6.92
N THR A 20 19.94 -25.66 7.92
CA THR A 20 18.80 -25.48 8.81
C THR A 20 18.29 -24.04 8.75
N VAL A 21 16.97 -23.90 8.84
CA VAL A 21 16.31 -22.57 8.88
C VAL A 21 15.97 -22.24 10.34
N PRO A 22 16.32 -21.04 10.85
CA PRO A 22 16.15 -20.67 12.25
C PRO A 22 14.72 -20.25 12.63
N PHE A 23 13.77 -20.25 11.69
CA PHE A 23 12.37 -19.87 11.92
C PHE A 23 11.42 -20.80 11.16
N THR A 24 10.13 -20.77 11.55
CA THR A 24 9.08 -21.52 10.85
C THR A 24 8.81 -20.91 9.49
N CYS A 25 8.95 -21.71 8.44
CA CYS A 25 8.79 -21.26 7.07
C CYS A 25 8.16 -22.34 6.18
N THR A 26 7.75 -21.93 5.00
CA THR A 26 7.37 -22.84 3.91
C THR A 26 8.44 -22.78 2.83
N VAL A 27 8.90 -23.95 2.37
CA VAL A 27 9.77 -24.03 1.20
C VAL A 27 8.91 -23.76 -0.04
N THR A 28 9.23 -22.68 -0.75
CA THR A 28 8.48 -22.26 -1.94
C THR A 28 9.06 -22.84 -3.21
N GLU A 29 10.37 -23.07 -3.22
CA GLU A 29 11.08 -23.61 -4.37
C GLU A 29 12.35 -24.35 -3.90
N ILE A 30 12.71 -25.42 -4.59
CA ILE A 30 14.01 -26.08 -4.47
C ILE A 30 14.66 -25.98 -5.85
N THR A 31 15.84 -25.34 -5.91
CA THR A 31 16.51 -25.00 -7.17
C THR A 31 17.53 -26.06 -7.60
N VAL A 32 17.87 -27.00 -6.73
CA VAL A 32 18.91 -28.03 -6.97
C VAL A 32 18.32 -29.42 -6.85
N ARG A 33 19.00 -30.40 -7.45
CA ARG A 33 18.60 -31.80 -7.41
C ARG A 33 19.61 -32.64 -6.61
N GLU A 34 19.14 -33.76 -6.08
CA GLU A 34 20.01 -34.72 -5.41
C GLU A 34 21.08 -35.23 -6.38
N GLY A 35 22.34 -35.28 -5.90
CA GLY A 35 23.51 -35.65 -6.71
C GLY A 35 24.10 -34.50 -7.53
N GLU A 36 23.51 -33.32 -7.51
CA GLU A 36 24.03 -32.14 -8.21
C GLU A 36 25.25 -31.55 -7.44
N LEU A 37 26.31 -31.20 -8.16
CA LEU A 37 27.44 -30.47 -7.59
C LEU A 37 27.11 -28.99 -7.50
N VAL A 38 27.07 -28.44 -6.29
CA VAL A 38 26.78 -27.03 -6.03
C VAL A 38 28.04 -26.27 -5.64
N GLY A 39 28.21 -25.08 -6.18
CA GLY A 39 29.30 -24.18 -5.83
C GLY A 39 28.95 -23.31 -4.61
N GLY A 40 29.96 -22.60 -4.08
CA GLY A 40 29.71 -21.59 -3.06
C GLY A 40 28.72 -20.51 -3.59
N TYR A 41 27.84 -20.04 -2.71
CA TYR A 41 26.80 -19.01 -3.02
C TYR A 41 25.71 -19.42 -4.02
N THR A 42 25.61 -20.71 -4.37
CA THR A 42 24.46 -21.17 -5.19
C THR A 42 23.21 -21.22 -4.32
N PRO A 43 22.09 -20.55 -4.73
CA PRO A 43 20.82 -20.68 -4.05
C PRO A 43 20.32 -22.12 -4.13
N LEU A 44 20.02 -22.74 -2.98
CA LEU A 44 19.56 -24.13 -2.93
C LEU A 44 18.04 -24.23 -2.84
N ALA A 45 17.41 -23.30 -2.14
CA ALA A 45 15.97 -23.25 -1.96
C ALA A 45 15.52 -21.83 -1.67
N SER A 46 14.29 -21.52 -2.03
CA SER A 46 13.57 -20.31 -1.61
C SER A 46 12.59 -20.68 -0.50
N ILE A 47 12.59 -19.88 0.56
CA ILE A 47 11.72 -20.06 1.73
C ILE A 47 10.95 -18.78 2.03
N ALA A 48 9.74 -18.92 2.56
CA ALA A 48 8.93 -17.78 2.96
C ALA A 48 8.14 -18.07 4.24
N ASP A 49 7.96 -17.07 5.07
CA ASP A 49 6.95 -17.08 6.12
C ASP A 49 5.61 -16.61 5.54
N LEU A 50 4.72 -17.56 5.31
CA LEU A 50 3.40 -17.24 4.76
C LEU A 50 2.46 -16.58 5.80
N ASN A 51 2.86 -16.46 7.07
CA ASN A 51 2.07 -15.77 8.09
C ASN A 51 2.40 -14.27 8.13
N ALA A 52 3.57 -13.88 7.67
CA ALA A 52 4.06 -12.50 7.65
C ALA A 52 4.17 -11.97 6.21
N LEU A 53 3.05 -12.01 5.47
CA LEU A 53 3.00 -11.45 4.13
C LEU A 53 2.92 -9.93 4.17
N GLU A 54 3.78 -9.29 3.40
CA GLU A 54 3.81 -7.84 3.20
C GLU A 54 3.59 -7.54 1.71
N ILE A 55 3.10 -6.34 1.41
CA ILE A 55 2.96 -5.86 0.04
C ILE A 55 4.05 -4.82 -0.20
N ALA A 56 4.89 -5.09 -1.19
CA ALA A 56 5.82 -4.09 -1.71
C ALA A 56 5.06 -3.15 -2.65
N ALA A 57 5.17 -1.86 -2.43
CA ALA A 57 4.54 -0.82 -3.21
C ALA A 57 5.58 0.20 -3.67
N ASP A 58 5.37 0.75 -4.84
CA ASP A 58 6.13 1.87 -5.37
C ASP A 58 5.23 3.10 -5.41
N ILE A 59 5.69 4.19 -4.78
CA ILE A 59 4.97 5.45 -4.66
C ILE A 59 5.69 6.47 -5.53
N ASP A 60 4.95 7.16 -6.39
CA ASP A 60 5.51 8.20 -7.26
C ASP A 60 6.04 9.39 -6.43
N GLU A 61 7.09 10.04 -6.92
CA GLU A 61 7.71 11.21 -6.27
C GLU A 61 6.71 12.35 -6.02
N ILE A 62 5.73 12.53 -6.90
CA ILE A 62 4.72 13.58 -6.74
C ILE A 62 3.77 13.32 -5.56
N ASP A 63 3.55 12.05 -5.21
CA ASP A 63 2.62 11.65 -4.16
C ASP A 63 3.31 11.43 -2.81
N VAL A 64 4.61 11.11 -2.80
CA VAL A 64 5.35 10.73 -1.59
C VAL A 64 5.35 11.81 -0.51
N ALA A 65 5.28 13.08 -0.89
CA ALA A 65 5.24 14.21 0.05
C ALA A 65 4.02 14.17 1.00
N ASN A 66 2.92 13.54 0.56
CA ASN A 66 1.66 13.44 1.31
C ASN A 66 1.53 12.11 2.05
N VAL A 67 2.48 11.19 1.86
CA VAL A 67 2.45 9.83 2.41
C VAL A 67 3.27 9.75 3.68
N LYS A 68 2.71 9.15 4.73
CA LYS A 68 3.36 8.96 6.04
C LYS A 68 3.17 7.55 6.54
N VAL A 69 4.21 7.01 7.19
CA VAL A 69 4.14 5.73 7.90
C VAL A 69 2.99 5.76 8.92
N GLY A 70 2.24 4.66 9.00
CA GLY A 70 1.09 4.50 9.87
C GLY A 70 -0.26 4.85 9.21
N GLN A 71 -0.28 5.44 8.02
CA GLN A 71 -1.52 5.70 7.29
C GLN A 71 -2.25 4.40 6.93
N THR A 72 -3.58 4.49 6.94
CA THR A 72 -4.44 3.38 6.51
C THR A 72 -4.38 3.21 5.01
N VAL A 73 -4.29 1.97 4.56
CA VAL A 73 -4.24 1.59 3.16
C VAL A 73 -5.38 0.63 2.87
N GLU A 74 -6.23 0.97 1.91
CA GLU A 74 -7.18 0.02 1.32
C GLU A 74 -6.43 -0.80 0.27
N VAL A 75 -6.48 -2.12 0.40
CA VAL A 75 -5.80 -3.07 -0.46
C VAL A 75 -6.85 -3.87 -1.23
N ARG A 76 -6.68 -3.99 -2.53
CA ARG A 76 -7.50 -4.82 -3.42
C ARG A 76 -6.61 -5.72 -4.24
N PHE A 77 -6.75 -7.01 -4.05
CA PHE A 77 -6.05 -8.01 -4.87
C PHE A 77 -6.83 -8.31 -6.14
N ASP A 78 -6.13 -8.40 -7.26
CA ASP A 78 -6.74 -8.74 -8.53
C ASP A 78 -7.33 -10.17 -8.51
N ALA A 79 -6.77 -11.05 -7.67
CA ALA A 79 -7.25 -12.42 -7.47
C ALA A 79 -8.57 -12.51 -6.67
N PHE A 80 -8.98 -11.45 -5.97
CA PHE A 80 -10.19 -11.41 -5.14
C PHE A 80 -11.05 -10.21 -5.50
N PRO A 81 -11.69 -10.20 -6.68
CA PRO A 81 -12.50 -9.07 -7.12
C PRO A 81 -13.69 -8.84 -6.19
N GLY A 82 -13.86 -7.59 -5.75
CA GLY A 82 -14.92 -7.19 -4.83
C GLY A 82 -14.53 -7.20 -3.35
N GLU A 83 -13.45 -7.87 -2.97
CA GLU A 83 -12.96 -7.88 -1.59
C GLU A 83 -12.03 -6.70 -1.32
N ARG A 84 -12.20 -6.10 -0.14
CA ARG A 84 -11.36 -5.00 0.35
C ARG A 84 -10.66 -5.44 1.62
N PHE A 85 -9.36 -5.30 1.61
CA PHE A 85 -8.51 -5.57 2.77
C PHE A 85 -8.03 -4.25 3.35
N THR A 86 -7.89 -4.20 4.65
CA THR A 86 -7.33 -3.03 5.33
C THR A 86 -5.89 -3.32 5.70
N GLY A 87 -5.02 -2.41 5.35
CA GLY A 87 -3.61 -2.44 5.70
C GLY A 87 -3.14 -1.15 6.34
N LYS A 88 -1.88 -1.12 6.69
CA LYS A 88 -1.17 0.08 7.16
C LYS A 88 0.16 0.20 6.44
N LEU A 89 0.54 1.42 6.11
CA LEU A 89 1.88 1.72 5.62
C LEU A 89 2.88 1.51 6.75
N ALA A 90 3.60 0.40 6.72
CA ALA A 90 4.53 0.02 7.77
C ALA A 90 5.90 0.71 7.61
N ARG A 91 6.37 0.81 6.37
CA ARG A 91 7.68 1.40 6.06
C ARG A 91 7.60 2.21 4.77
N LEU A 92 8.35 3.31 4.73
CA LEU A 92 8.61 4.11 3.54
C LEU A 92 10.12 4.31 3.46
N PHE A 93 10.72 3.87 2.36
CA PHE A 93 12.17 3.97 2.19
C PHE A 93 12.54 5.38 1.72
N PRO A 94 13.56 6.01 2.32
CA PRO A 94 13.93 7.39 2.01
C PRO A 94 14.70 7.53 0.69
N ALA A 95 15.19 6.43 0.13
CA ALA A 95 15.93 6.44 -1.12
C ALA A 95 15.00 6.17 -2.30
N ALA A 96 15.02 7.08 -3.27
CA ALA A 96 14.34 6.90 -4.53
C ALA A 96 15.04 5.87 -5.41
N SER A 97 14.27 5.16 -6.20
CA SER A 97 14.76 4.32 -7.30
C SER A 97 14.14 4.77 -8.62
N SER A 98 14.83 4.50 -9.73
CA SER A 98 14.26 4.77 -11.04
C SER A 98 13.68 3.49 -11.61
N GLN A 99 12.37 3.48 -11.84
CA GLN A 99 11.69 2.36 -12.47
C GLN A 99 10.91 2.84 -13.69
N ARG A 100 11.13 2.18 -14.83
CA ARG A 100 10.43 2.47 -16.10
C ARG A 100 10.44 3.95 -16.50
N GLY A 101 11.48 4.70 -16.10
CA GLY A 101 11.60 6.14 -16.41
C GLY A 101 10.92 7.08 -15.42
N SER A 102 10.32 6.57 -14.36
CA SER A 102 9.76 7.37 -13.25
C SER A 102 10.62 7.23 -12.00
N THR A 103 10.66 8.28 -11.19
CA THR A 103 11.24 8.26 -9.85
C THR A 103 10.20 7.75 -8.87
N VAL A 104 10.50 6.64 -8.19
CA VAL A 104 9.60 6.03 -7.22
C VAL A 104 10.28 5.80 -5.88
N TYR A 105 9.49 5.82 -4.82
CA TYR A 105 9.90 5.48 -3.46
C TYR A 105 9.26 4.16 -3.07
N SER A 106 10.08 3.19 -2.69
CA SER A 106 9.58 1.90 -2.26
C SER A 106 8.96 2.00 -0.87
N ALA A 107 7.87 1.32 -0.69
CA ALA A 107 7.12 1.25 0.56
C ALA A 107 6.69 -0.18 0.86
N VAL A 108 6.41 -0.45 2.13
CA VAL A 108 5.90 -1.73 2.60
C VAL A 108 4.59 -1.51 3.32
N VAL A 109 3.59 -2.28 2.92
CA VAL A 109 2.26 -2.26 3.52
C VAL A 109 2.00 -3.61 4.19
N GLU A 110 1.75 -3.58 5.48
CA GLU A 110 1.21 -4.69 6.24
C GLU A 110 -0.31 -4.71 6.11
N PHE A 111 -0.92 -5.87 5.97
CA PHE A 111 -2.37 -6.00 5.80
C PHE A 111 -2.93 -7.21 6.53
N ASP A 112 -4.19 -7.15 6.88
CA ASP A 112 -4.92 -8.27 7.47
C ASP A 112 -5.52 -9.12 6.35
N ARG A 113 -4.93 -10.30 6.13
CA ARG A 113 -5.40 -11.26 5.12
C ARG A 113 -6.70 -11.95 5.48
N ARG A 114 -7.17 -11.83 6.75
CA ARG A 114 -8.34 -12.57 7.27
C ARG A 114 -8.20 -14.07 6.96
N ASN A 115 -9.26 -14.69 6.43
CA ASN A 115 -9.28 -16.11 6.03
C ASN A 115 -8.98 -16.35 4.54
N PHE A 116 -8.46 -15.33 3.82
CA PHE A 116 -8.15 -15.46 2.41
C PHE A 116 -6.79 -16.10 2.18
N ASN A 117 -6.71 -16.96 1.17
CA ASN A 117 -5.45 -17.61 0.81
C ASN A 117 -4.65 -16.71 -0.16
N VAL A 118 -4.11 -15.63 0.38
CA VAL A 118 -3.22 -14.74 -0.37
C VAL A 118 -1.87 -15.43 -0.56
N ARG A 119 -1.34 -15.39 -1.78
CA ARG A 119 -0.08 -16.05 -2.16
C ARG A 119 0.98 -15.02 -2.55
N LEU A 120 2.23 -15.42 -2.44
CA LEU A 120 3.36 -14.64 -2.94
C LEU A 120 3.22 -14.36 -4.44
N GLY A 121 3.58 -13.16 -4.86
CA GLY A 121 3.52 -12.73 -6.25
C GLY A 121 2.13 -12.31 -6.75
N MET A 122 1.10 -12.30 -5.90
CA MET A 122 -0.19 -11.73 -6.27
C MET A 122 -0.10 -10.22 -6.44
N GLY A 123 -0.68 -9.70 -7.53
CA GLY A 123 -0.84 -8.26 -7.77
C GLY A 123 -1.90 -7.67 -6.86
N ALA A 124 -1.64 -6.45 -6.38
CA ALA A 124 -2.56 -5.70 -5.56
C ALA A 124 -2.57 -4.22 -5.95
N ASN A 125 -3.76 -3.63 -5.91
CA ASN A 125 -3.98 -2.19 -6.05
C ASN A 125 -4.15 -1.58 -4.66
N LEU A 126 -3.39 -0.51 -4.38
CA LEU A 126 -3.35 0.14 -3.07
C LEU A 126 -3.94 1.54 -3.17
N LYS A 127 -4.80 1.88 -2.22
CA LYS A 127 -5.29 3.24 -2.02
C LYS A 127 -4.89 3.71 -0.62
N ILE A 128 -3.90 4.61 -0.56
CA ILE A 128 -3.41 5.19 0.68
C ILE A 128 -4.34 6.36 1.06
N LEU A 129 -4.87 6.33 2.27
CA LEU A 129 -5.69 7.41 2.81
C LEU A 129 -4.76 8.49 3.39
N THR A 130 -4.53 9.55 2.62
CA THR A 130 -3.61 10.63 3.01
C THR A 130 -4.26 11.62 3.94
N VAL A 131 -5.56 11.87 3.80
CA VAL A 131 -6.33 12.78 4.65
C VAL A 131 -7.68 12.14 4.95
N GLU A 132 -8.04 12.07 6.22
CA GLU A 132 -9.39 11.72 6.67
C GLU A 132 -9.97 12.90 7.44
N LYS A 133 -11.09 13.44 6.97
CA LYS A 133 -11.85 14.46 7.66
C LYS A 133 -13.25 13.94 7.94
N LYS A 134 -13.74 14.15 9.17
CA LYS A 134 -15.09 13.76 9.60
C LYS A 134 -15.96 14.98 9.81
N GLY A 135 -17.26 14.86 9.53
CA GLY A 135 -18.21 15.95 9.75
C GLY A 135 -18.05 17.11 8.78
N VAL A 136 -17.60 16.84 7.55
CA VAL A 136 -17.45 17.85 6.50
C VAL A 136 -18.61 17.77 5.52
N LEU A 137 -18.99 18.93 4.95
CA LEU A 137 -19.95 18.99 3.86
C LEU A 137 -19.27 18.58 2.55
N LEU A 138 -19.86 17.60 1.86
CA LEU A 138 -19.37 17.11 0.58
C LEU A 138 -20.33 17.47 -0.53
N VAL A 139 -19.79 17.92 -1.66
CA VAL A 139 -20.54 18.21 -2.87
C VAL A 139 -19.91 17.47 -4.05
N PRO A 140 -20.71 16.75 -4.86
CA PRO A 140 -20.21 16.11 -6.07
C PRO A 140 -19.52 17.12 -6.99
N ASN A 141 -18.34 16.76 -7.52
CA ASN A 141 -17.53 17.66 -8.36
C ASN A 141 -18.30 18.19 -9.57
N ARG A 142 -19.27 17.41 -10.09
CA ARG A 142 -20.15 17.82 -11.19
C ARG A 142 -21.08 18.99 -10.84
N ALA A 143 -21.36 19.25 -9.54
CA ALA A 143 -22.18 20.38 -9.10
C ALA A 143 -21.36 21.66 -8.91
N LEU A 144 -20.03 21.57 -8.92
CA LEU A 144 -19.12 22.69 -8.78
C LEU A 144 -18.92 23.37 -10.15
N LYS A 145 -19.21 24.69 -10.19
CA LYS A 145 -18.98 25.54 -11.35
C LYS A 145 -17.79 26.46 -11.13
N ASN A 146 -17.09 26.78 -12.20
CA ASN A 146 -16.05 27.79 -12.15
C ASN A 146 -16.67 29.19 -12.22
N ALA A 147 -16.44 30.01 -11.22
CA ALA A 147 -16.85 31.40 -11.16
C ALA A 147 -15.58 32.30 -11.11
N GLY A 148 -14.93 32.44 -12.26
CA GLY A 148 -13.60 33.07 -12.34
C GLY A 148 -12.54 32.22 -11.63
N THR A 149 -11.89 32.81 -10.63
CA THR A 149 -10.87 32.12 -9.81
C THR A 149 -11.45 31.32 -8.65
N ARG A 150 -12.76 31.37 -8.43
CA ARG A 150 -13.46 30.72 -7.33
C ARG A 150 -14.38 29.62 -7.83
N LYS A 151 -14.85 28.77 -6.92
CA LYS A 151 -15.88 27.78 -7.21
C LYS A 151 -17.24 28.30 -6.73
N ALA A 152 -18.30 27.89 -7.42
CA ALA A 152 -19.67 28.20 -7.04
C ALA A 152 -20.54 26.95 -7.15
N VAL A 153 -21.59 26.90 -6.34
CA VAL A 153 -22.62 25.86 -6.35
C VAL A 153 -23.95 26.50 -6.59
N ARG A 154 -24.82 25.88 -7.39
CA ARG A 154 -26.19 26.34 -7.60
C ARG A 154 -27.07 25.77 -6.50
N ILE A 155 -27.63 26.67 -5.67
CA ILE A 155 -28.65 26.33 -4.68
C ILE A 155 -30.03 26.46 -5.33
N VAL A 156 -30.81 25.38 -5.21
CA VAL A 156 -32.22 25.32 -5.64
C VAL A 156 -33.06 25.38 -4.37
N ALA A 157 -33.26 26.61 -3.86
CA ALA A 157 -34.18 26.86 -2.76
C ALA A 157 -35.61 27.13 -3.28
N PRO A 158 -36.65 27.10 -2.43
CA PRO A 158 -37.98 27.60 -2.80
C PRO A 158 -37.86 29.08 -3.20
N GLY A 159 -37.77 29.35 -4.51
CA GLY A 159 -37.48 30.64 -5.10
C GLY A 159 -36.65 30.51 -6.37
N GLU A 160 -35.99 31.58 -6.79
CA GLU A 160 -35.10 31.52 -7.96
C GLU A 160 -33.77 30.82 -7.62
N PRO A 161 -33.30 29.88 -8.49
CA PRO A 161 -31.99 29.26 -8.33
C PRO A 161 -30.89 30.33 -8.33
N ARG A 162 -30.00 30.27 -7.35
CA ARG A 162 -28.87 31.19 -7.24
C ARG A 162 -27.52 30.46 -7.19
N ASP A 163 -26.54 31.07 -7.84
CA ASP A 163 -25.16 30.57 -7.75
C ASP A 163 -24.49 31.22 -6.53
N VAL A 164 -24.00 30.41 -5.60
CA VAL A 164 -23.33 30.83 -4.37
C VAL A 164 -21.87 30.47 -4.47
N ILE A 165 -20.99 31.44 -4.21
CA ILE A 165 -19.54 31.20 -4.17
C ILE A 165 -19.23 30.39 -2.92
N VAL A 166 -18.46 29.31 -3.11
CA VAL A 166 -18.06 28.43 -2.04
C VAL A 166 -16.54 28.39 -1.92
N GLU A 167 -16.08 28.17 -0.71
CA GLU A 167 -14.70 27.84 -0.42
C GLU A 167 -14.57 26.33 -0.36
N THR A 168 -13.68 25.78 -1.18
CA THR A 168 -13.49 24.33 -1.30
C THR A 168 -12.24 23.88 -0.51
N GLY A 169 -12.34 22.72 0.12
CA GLY A 169 -11.24 22.05 0.80
C GLY A 169 -10.66 20.90 -0.01
N VAL A 170 -10.52 19.74 0.61
CA VAL A 170 -9.95 18.53 0.01
C VAL A 170 -10.94 17.89 -0.95
N THR A 171 -10.43 17.26 -2.01
CA THR A 171 -11.24 16.48 -2.97
C THR A 171 -10.70 15.06 -3.08
N ASP A 172 -11.58 14.08 -3.29
CA ASP A 172 -11.24 12.69 -3.60
C ASP A 172 -11.33 12.38 -5.11
N GLY A 173 -11.58 13.41 -5.94
CA GLY A 173 -11.79 13.27 -7.38
C GLY A 173 -13.26 13.14 -7.80
N ASN A 174 -14.15 12.66 -6.94
CA ASN A 174 -15.59 12.56 -7.17
C ASN A 174 -16.38 13.63 -6.41
N GLU A 175 -15.99 13.88 -5.17
CA GLU A 175 -16.59 14.83 -4.26
C GLU A 175 -15.54 15.82 -3.75
N THR A 176 -15.98 17.02 -3.41
CA THR A 176 -15.12 18.07 -2.84
C THR A 176 -15.73 18.57 -1.54
N GLU A 177 -14.89 18.72 -0.54
CA GLU A 177 -15.23 19.37 0.72
C GLU A 177 -15.61 20.83 0.49
N ILE A 178 -16.69 21.27 1.11
CA ILE A 178 -17.04 22.68 1.19
C ILE A 178 -16.78 23.18 2.60
N VAL A 179 -15.87 24.14 2.70
CA VAL A 179 -15.47 24.76 3.97
C VAL A 179 -16.45 25.84 4.37
N SER A 180 -16.95 26.61 3.37
CA SER A 180 -17.91 27.70 3.61
C SER A 180 -18.75 27.98 2.36
N GLY A 181 -19.94 28.61 2.55
CA GLY A 181 -20.81 29.06 1.47
C GLY A 181 -22.11 28.28 1.34
N VAL A 182 -22.21 27.05 1.85
CA VAL A 182 -23.44 26.25 1.91
C VAL A 182 -23.64 25.65 3.28
N SER A 183 -24.86 25.27 3.61
CA SER A 183 -25.24 24.62 4.87
C SER A 183 -25.78 23.23 4.62
N GLU A 184 -25.74 22.39 5.64
CA GLU A 184 -26.38 21.07 5.60
C GLU A 184 -27.86 21.22 5.38
N GLY A 185 -28.42 20.47 4.41
CA GLY A 185 -29.81 20.55 4.02
C GLY A 185 -30.08 21.46 2.79
N ASP A 186 -29.12 22.24 2.33
CA ASP A 186 -29.28 23.03 1.10
C ASP A 186 -29.42 22.07 -0.12
N GLN A 187 -30.42 22.35 -0.96
CA GLN A 187 -30.63 21.60 -2.20
C GLN A 187 -29.72 22.14 -3.30
N ILE A 188 -28.87 21.28 -3.83
CA ILE A 188 -27.89 21.62 -4.84
C ILE A 188 -28.35 21.14 -6.21
N GLY A 189 -28.47 22.09 -7.16
CA GLY A 189 -28.77 21.80 -8.56
C GLY A 189 -27.54 21.20 -9.26
N LEU A 190 -27.73 20.04 -9.90
CA LEU A 190 -26.79 19.49 -10.84
C LEU A 190 -26.95 20.16 -12.21
N PRO A 191 -25.89 20.34 -13.01
CA PRO A 191 -25.95 20.90 -14.35
C PRO A 191 -26.69 19.98 -15.30
#